data_ce8461cf37b798f716fe2b2d1b67f0d5
#
_entry.id   ce8461cf37b798f716fe2b2d1b67f0d5
#
_cell.length_a   1.000
_cell.length_b   1.000
_cell.length_c   1.000
_cell.angle_alpha   90.00
_cell.angle_beta   90.00
_cell.angle_gamma   90.00
#
_symmetry.space_group_name_H-M   'P 1'
#
loop_
_entity.id
_entity.type
_entity.pdbx_description
1 polymer ?
#
loop_
_entity_poly.entity_id
_entity_poly.type
_entity_poly.pdbx_seq_one_letter_code
_entity_poly.pdbx_strand_id
1 'polypeptide(L)'
;MNTGDIAFVLICSALVLLMTPALAFFYGGLGRRKNVLNTMMMTIFVMGVSSVLWIICGYSLSFSGNHFGIIGDFRSIFLMGLEGKPSEYAPNIPSYLFASFQMMFAIITPALLTGAVAGRMNFKAIFLFVILWSFVVYYPLAHMIFAGGNVIHISSGVSGLTLSLLIGKRRGYSHVNYRTHNIPFVLLGAGLLWFGWFGFNAGSALAADNVAVHAFLTTNTTA
;
A
#
# COMPACT_ATOMS: atom_id res chain seq x y z
N MET A 1 15.86 -21.96 -2.78
CA MET A 1 14.68 -21.48 -2.04
C MET A 1 14.73 -22.04 -0.63
N ASN A 2 14.40 -21.22 0.37
CA ASN A 2 14.44 -21.58 1.78
C ASN A 2 13.00 -21.65 2.33
N THR A 3 12.60 -22.75 2.92
CA THR A 3 11.23 -22.95 3.43
C THR A 3 10.88 -22.03 4.59
N GLY A 4 11.86 -21.67 5.45
CA GLY A 4 11.69 -20.72 6.53
C GLY A 4 11.40 -19.30 6.01
N ASP A 5 12.17 -18.86 5.02
CA ASP A 5 11.97 -17.55 4.39
C ASP A 5 10.63 -17.48 3.65
N ILE A 6 10.24 -18.57 2.97
CA ILE A 6 8.92 -18.66 2.30
C ILE A 6 7.80 -18.53 3.32
N ALA A 7 7.82 -19.28 4.42
CA ALA A 7 6.81 -19.21 5.46
C ALA A 7 6.75 -17.81 6.12
N PHE A 8 7.92 -17.24 6.38
CA PHE A 8 8.04 -15.89 6.95
C PHE A 8 7.43 -14.81 6.04
N VAL A 9 7.79 -14.80 4.76
CA VAL A 9 7.29 -13.80 3.81
C VAL A 9 5.80 -13.98 3.51
N LEU A 10 5.27 -15.22 3.52
CA LEU A 10 3.83 -15.50 3.42
C LEU A 10 3.06 -14.84 4.57
N ILE A 11 3.50 -15.05 5.81
CA ILE A 11 2.87 -14.43 6.99
C ILE A 11 3.01 -12.90 6.93
N CYS A 12 4.18 -12.37 6.58
CA CYS A 12 4.37 -10.94 6.42
C CYS A 12 3.45 -10.35 5.35
N SER A 13 3.21 -11.05 4.23
CA SER A 13 2.26 -10.63 3.19
C SER A 13 0.83 -10.50 3.75
N ALA A 14 0.40 -11.48 4.54
CA ALA A 14 -0.92 -11.44 5.19
C ALA A 14 -1.03 -10.29 6.19
N LEU A 15 0.02 -10.01 6.97
CA LEU A 15 0.06 -8.90 7.91
C LEU A 15 -0.03 -7.54 7.18
N VAL A 16 0.68 -7.36 6.08
CA VAL A 16 0.59 -6.12 5.29
C VAL A 16 -0.77 -5.98 4.63
N LEU A 17 -1.37 -7.07 4.13
CA LEU A 17 -2.74 -7.02 3.61
C LEU A 17 -3.75 -6.53 4.65
N LEU A 18 -3.62 -6.99 5.89
CA LEU A 18 -4.46 -6.57 7.01
C LEU A 18 -4.42 -5.06 7.25
N MET A 19 -3.30 -4.39 6.92
CA MET A 19 -3.16 -2.95 7.13
C MET A 19 -4.15 -2.13 6.29
N THR A 20 -4.58 -2.60 5.12
CA THR A 20 -5.52 -1.84 4.28
C THR A 20 -6.93 -1.77 4.89
N PRO A 21 -7.59 -2.85 5.32
CA PRO A 21 -8.83 -2.73 6.09
C PRO A 21 -8.64 -2.03 7.44
N ALA A 22 -7.49 -2.18 8.11
CA ALA A 22 -7.16 -1.42 9.31
C ALA A 22 -7.18 0.09 9.06
N LEU A 23 -6.61 0.53 7.93
CA LEU A 23 -6.63 1.91 7.49
C LEU A 23 -8.06 2.42 7.22
N ALA A 24 -8.94 1.56 6.70
CA ALA A 24 -10.35 1.90 6.52
C ALA A 24 -11.05 2.19 7.86
N PHE A 25 -10.79 1.41 8.90
CA PHE A 25 -11.28 1.69 10.25
C PHE A 25 -10.69 2.98 10.81
N PHE A 26 -9.39 3.18 10.67
CA PHE A 26 -8.70 4.38 11.16
C PHE A 26 -9.30 5.66 10.54
N TYR A 27 -9.37 5.73 9.21
CA TYR A 27 -9.94 6.89 8.51
C TYR A 27 -11.44 7.02 8.70
N GLY A 28 -12.17 5.91 8.75
CA GLY A 28 -13.60 5.89 9.04
C GLY A 28 -13.91 6.46 10.41
N GLY A 29 -13.11 6.08 11.42
CA GLY A 29 -13.25 6.59 12.78
C GLY A 29 -12.95 8.09 12.91
N LEU A 30 -11.93 8.58 12.21
CA LEU A 30 -11.55 10.01 12.19
C LEU A 30 -12.55 10.88 11.41
N GLY A 31 -13.23 10.31 10.42
CA GLY A 31 -14.16 11.03 9.57
C GLY A 31 -15.44 11.48 10.28
N ARG A 32 -16.28 12.24 9.59
CA ARG A 32 -17.63 12.53 10.05
C ARG A 32 -18.54 11.31 9.90
N ARG A 33 -19.51 11.12 10.82
CA ARG A 33 -20.49 10.02 10.79
C ARG A 33 -21.12 9.81 9.41
N LYS A 34 -21.52 10.86 8.71
CA LYS A 34 -22.15 10.76 7.38
C LYS A 34 -21.21 10.30 6.26
N ASN A 35 -19.90 10.34 6.46
CA ASN A 35 -18.90 9.98 5.47
C ASN A 35 -18.19 8.65 5.77
N VAL A 36 -18.46 8.02 6.92
CA VAL A 36 -17.77 6.82 7.39
C VAL A 36 -17.82 5.71 6.35
N LEU A 37 -19.02 5.32 5.95
CA LEU A 37 -19.21 4.22 4.98
C LEU A 37 -18.49 4.53 3.66
N ASN A 38 -18.65 5.75 3.14
CA ASN A 38 -18.00 6.14 1.89
C ASN A 38 -16.47 6.10 1.99
N THR A 39 -15.90 6.58 3.11
CA THR A 39 -14.44 6.55 3.34
C THR A 39 -13.93 5.12 3.44
N MET A 40 -14.59 4.27 4.22
CA MET A 40 -14.21 2.87 4.36
C MET A 40 -14.31 2.12 3.02
N MET A 41 -15.42 2.32 2.29
CA MET A 41 -15.63 1.69 0.99
C MET A 41 -14.60 2.15 -0.05
N MET A 42 -14.21 3.42 -0.06
CA MET A 42 -13.11 3.91 -0.93
C MET A 42 -11.83 3.14 -0.65
N THR A 43 -11.44 2.98 0.61
CA THR A 43 -10.20 2.30 0.99
C THR A 43 -10.23 0.81 0.59
N ILE A 44 -11.34 0.11 0.87
CA ILE A 44 -11.51 -1.31 0.49
C ILE A 44 -11.57 -1.48 -1.04
N PHE A 45 -12.23 -0.57 -1.74
CA PHE A 45 -12.34 -0.64 -3.20
C PHE A 45 -10.99 -0.42 -3.89
N VAL A 46 -10.17 0.51 -3.37
CA VAL A 46 -8.80 0.71 -3.84
C VAL A 46 -7.98 -0.58 -3.73
N MET A 47 -8.18 -1.35 -2.65
CA MET A 47 -7.53 -2.67 -2.48
C MET A 47 -7.84 -3.60 -3.67
N GLY A 48 -9.11 -3.74 -4.05
CA GLY A 48 -9.51 -4.59 -5.18
C GLY A 48 -8.93 -4.11 -6.52
N VAL A 49 -9.05 -2.81 -6.79
CA VAL A 49 -8.55 -2.19 -8.04
C VAL A 49 -7.03 -2.36 -8.16
N SER A 50 -6.29 -2.03 -7.11
CA SER A 50 -4.83 -2.14 -7.12
C SER A 50 -4.35 -3.58 -7.26
N SER A 51 -5.05 -4.55 -6.65
CA SER A 51 -4.75 -5.98 -6.82
C SER A 51 -4.91 -6.42 -8.28
N VAL A 52 -6.02 -6.05 -8.92
CA VAL A 52 -6.28 -6.39 -10.32
C VAL A 52 -5.25 -5.74 -11.24
N LEU A 53 -4.99 -4.46 -11.07
CA LEU A 53 -3.99 -3.74 -11.88
C LEU A 53 -2.59 -4.33 -11.69
N TRP A 54 -2.23 -4.73 -10.46
CA TRP A 54 -0.94 -5.34 -10.17
C TRP A 54 -0.75 -6.65 -10.90
N ILE A 55 -1.75 -7.52 -10.87
CA ILE A 55 -1.71 -8.82 -11.56
C ILE A 55 -1.67 -8.63 -13.08
N ILE A 56 -2.48 -7.71 -13.63
CA ILE A 56 -2.53 -7.49 -15.08
C ILE A 56 -1.18 -6.98 -15.60
N CYS A 57 -0.64 -5.91 -15.04
CA CYS A 57 0.54 -5.26 -15.58
C CYS A 57 1.45 -4.58 -14.56
N GLY A 58 0.95 -4.28 -13.35
CA GLY A 58 1.68 -3.48 -12.35
C GLY A 58 3.00 -4.13 -11.92
N TYR A 59 3.00 -5.45 -11.68
CA TYR A 59 4.23 -6.18 -11.39
C TYR A 59 5.23 -6.06 -12.55
N SER A 60 4.76 -6.29 -13.76
CA SER A 60 5.61 -6.25 -14.94
C SER A 60 6.25 -4.88 -15.15
N LEU A 61 5.46 -3.82 -15.04
CA LEU A 61 5.95 -2.44 -15.17
C LEU A 61 6.90 -2.01 -14.03
N SER A 62 6.80 -2.65 -12.86
CA SER A 62 7.67 -2.34 -11.71
C SER A 62 8.94 -3.17 -11.66
N PHE A 63 8.90 -4.46 -12.09
CA PHE A 63 9.95 -5.43 -11.78
C PHE A 63 10.43 -6.25 -12.99
N SER A 64 9.92 -6.02 -14.20
CA SER A 64 10.36 -6.77 -15.39
C SER A 64 11.01 -5.84 -16.41
N GLY A 65 12.13 -6.29 -16.99
CA GLY A 65 12.85 -5.52 -18.00
C GLY A 65 13.28 -4.13 -17.52
N ASN A 66 13.64 -3.26 -18.47
CA ASN A 66 14.03 -1.89 -18.14
C ASN A 66 13.91 -0.99 -19.39
N HIS A 67 13.10 0.05 -19.30
CA HIS A 67 13.00 1.11 -20.30
C HIS A 67 13.52 2.43 -19.71
N PHE A 68 14.71 2.82 -20.12
CA PHE A 68 15.39 4.06 -19.74
C PHE A 68 15.62 4.21 -18.21
N GLY A 69 15.57 3.13 -17.44
CA GLY A 69 15.65 3.19 -15.97
C GLY A 69 14.42 3.79 -15.29
N ILE A 70 13.32 4.00 -16.01
CA ILE A 70 12.12 4.67 -15.48
C ILE A 70 10.98 3.68 -15.24
N ILE A 71 10.79 2.72 -16.14
CA ILE A 71 9.67 1.79 -16.07
C ILE A 71 10.08 0.44 -16.66
N GLY A 72 9.47 -0.63 -16.17
CA GLY A 72 9.64 -1.98 -16.71
C GLY A 72 8.92 -2.18 -18.05
N ASP A 73 8.88 -3.44 -18.48
CA ASP A 73 8.23 -3.85 -19.73
C ASP A 73 7.00 -4.74 -19.46
N PHE A 74 6.47 -5.40 -20.49
CA PHE A 74 5.29 -6.26 -20.42
C PHE A 74 5.61 -7.77 -20.44
N ARG A 75 6.86 -8.19 -20.17
CA ARG A 75 7.27 -9.61 -20.20
C ARG A 75 6.55 -10.47 -19.18
N SER A 76 6.21 -9.92 -18.03
CA SER A 76 5.53 -10.62 -16.94
C SER A 76 4.09 -10.17 -16.75
N ILE A 77 3.41 -9.75 -17.83
CA ILE A 77 1.97 -9.45 -17.80
C ILE A 77 1.19 -10.66 -17.29
N PHE A 78 0.18 -10.45 -16.49
CA PHE A 78 -0.57 -11.50 -15.78
C PHE A 78 0.34 -12.45 -14.93
N LEU A 79 1.50 -11.95 -14.48
CA LEU A 79 2.51 -12.72 -13.73
C LEU A 79 3.09 -13.91 -14.53
N MET A 80 2.98 -13.89 -15.85
CA MET A 80 3.52 -14.97 -16.70
C MET A 80 5.04 -15.05 -16.59
N GLY A 81 5.56 -16.28 -16.68
CA GLY A 81 7.00 -16.54 -16.65
C GLY A 81 7.66 -16.55 -15.27
N LEU A 82 6.88 -16.31 -14.20
CA LEU A 82 7.38 -16.35 -12.81
C LEU A 82 7.31 -17.75 -12.18
N GLU A 83 6.58 -18.66 -12.78
CA GLU A 83 6.29 -19.97 -12.21
C GLU A 83 7.56 -20.79 -11.98
N GLY A 84 7.66 -21.39 -10.78
CA GLY A 84 8.76 -22.29 -10.41
C GLY A 84 10.14 -21.64 -10.31
N LYS A 85 10.27 -20.34 -10.55
CA LYS A 85 11.55 -19.63 -10.52
C LYS A 85 11.78 -18.92 -9.19
N PRO A 86 13.04 -18.84 -8.71
CA PRO A 86 13.39 -17.93 -7.63
C PRO A 86 13.25 -16.48 -8.11
N SER A 87 12.97 -15.57 -7.19
CA SER A 87 12.94 -14.15 -7.51
C SER A 87 14.35 -13.62 -7.78
N GLU A 88 14.51 -12.77 -8.78
CA GLU A 88 15.77 -12.04 -9.03
C GLU A 88 16.12 -11.10 -7.86
N TYR A 89 15.11 -10.56 -7.19
CA TYR A 89 15.27 -9.63 -6.04
C TYR A 89 15.43 -10.35 -4.70
N ALA A 90 15.05 -11.63 -4.62
CA ALA A 90 15.13 -12.47 -3.43
C ALA A 90 15.28 -13.93 -3.82
N PRO A 91 16.49 -14.42 -4.10
CA PRO A 91 16.73 -15.77 -4.64
C PRO A 91 16.30 -16.91 -3.71
N ASN A 92 16.09 -16.63 -2.43
CA ASN A 92 15.66 -17.56 -1.40
C ASN A 92 14.15 -17.85 -1.41
N ILE A 93 13.33 -17.03 -2.10
CA ILE A 93 11.89 -17.19 -2.21
C ILE A 93 11.40 -17.28 -3.67
N PRO A 94 10.23 -17.92 -3.93
CA PRO A 94 9.64 -17.96 -5.27
C PRO A 94 9.24 -16.58 -5.77
N SER A 95 9.34 -16.34 -7.09
CA SER A 95 8.93 -15.10 -7.74
C SER A 95 7.45 -14.74 -7.50
N TYR A 96 6.55 -15.72 -7.45
CA TYR A 96 5.15 -15.48 -7.10
C TYR A 96 4.97 -14.95 -5.67
N LEU A 97 5.79 -15.42 -4.73
CA LEU A 97 5.73 -14.92 -3.37
C LEU A 97 6.26 -13.49 -3.28
N PHE A 98 7.37 -13.21 -3.96
CA PHE A 98 7.87 -11.84 -4.10
C PHE A 98 6.82 -10.92 -4.72
N ALA A 99 6.21 -11.34 -5.86
CA ALA A 99 5.15 -10.57 -6.52
C ALA A 99 3.93 -10.33 -5.60
N SER A 100 3.54 -11.34 -4.81
CA SER A 100 2.45 -11.24 -3.84
C SER A 100 2.78 -10.28 -2.70
N PHE A 101 3.98 -10.34 -2.16
CA PHE A 101 4.42 -9.44 -1.10
C PHE A 101 4.46 -7.99 -1.60
N GLN A 102 5.02 -7.75 -2.78
CA GLN A 102 5.05 -6.41 -3.40
C GLN A 102 3.65 -5.89 -3.77
N MET A 103 2.71 -6.79 -4.11
CA MET A 103 1.31 -6.41 -4.32
C MET A 103 0.69 -5.75 -3.09
N MET A 104 1.04 -6.19 -1.88
CA MET A 104 0.50 -5.61 -0.65
C MET A 104 0.86 -4.13 -0.52
N PHE A 105 2.05 -3.73 -0.97
CA PHE A 105 2.48 -2.33 -1.00
C PHE A 105 1.81 -1.53 -2.12
N ALA A 106 1.62 -2.14 -3.30
CA ALA A 106 0.85 -1.53 -4.39
C ALA A 106 -0.62 -1.29 -4.01
N ILE A 107 -1.15 -2.06 -3.07
CA ILE A 107 -2.49 -1.90 -2.50
C ILE A 107 -2.55 -0.76 -1.48
N ILE A 108 -1.67 -0.80 -0.47
CA ILE A 108 -1.77 0.14 0.66
C ILE A 108 -1.38 1.56 0.26
N THR A 109 -0.46 1.73 -0.68
CA THR A 109 0.06 3.06 -1.05
C THR A 109 -1.03 4.00 -1.58
N PRO A 110 -1.84 3.63 -2.59
CA PRO A 110 -2.97 4.47 -3.01
C PRO A 110 -4.10 4.50 -1.98
N ALA A 111 -4.24 3.47 -1.13
CA ALA A 111 -5.21 3.49 -0.03
C ALA A 111 -4.91 4.61 0.98
N LEU A 112 -3.65 4.95 1.23
CA LEU A 112 -3.25 6.08 2.09
C LEU A 112 -3.81 7.42 1.57
N LEU A 113 -3.94 7.60 0.26
CA LEU A 113 -4.48 8.83 -0.34
C LEU A 113 -5.96 9.06 0.00
N THR A 114 -6.72 8.00 0.28
CA THR A 114 -8.15 8.12 0.59
C THR A 114 -8.40 8.97 1.84
N GLY A 115 -7.50 8.96 2.81
CA GLY A 115 -7.57 9.82 3.99
C GLY A 115 -7.43 11.31 3.67
N ALA A 116 -6.52 11.65 2.76
CA ALA A 116 -6.30 13.04 2.33
C ALA A 116 -7.52 13.63 1.64
N VAL A 117 -8.30 12.83 0.92
CA VAL A 117 -9.47 13.25 0.14
C VAL A 117 -10.82 12.94 0.79
N ALA A 118 -10.81 12.33 1.98
CA ALA A 118 -12.02 11.93 2.70
C ALA A 118 -13.02 13.08 2.86
N GLY A 119 -14.25 12.87 2.38
CA GLY A 119 -15.33 13.87 2.41
C GLY A 119 -15.14 15.04 1.47
N ARG A 120 -14.18 15.00 0.54
CA ARG A 120 -13.90 16.05 -0.46
C ARG A 120 -13.98 15.55 -1.90
N MET A 121 -13.66 14.29 -2.15
CA MET A 121 -13.67 13.66 -3.47
C MET A 121 -14.79 12.61 -3.54
N ASN A 122 -15.43 12.48 -4.70
CA ASN A 122 -16.42 11.43 -4.90
C ASN A 122 -15.75 10.09 -5.26
N PHE A 123 -16.51 9.00 -5.13
CA PHE A 123 -16.02 7.65 -5.35
C PHE A 123 -15.46 7.42 -6.77
N LYS A 124 -16.16 7.90 -7.80
CA LYS A 124 -15.73 7.74 -9.21
C LYS A 124 -14.42 8.46 -9.49
N ALA A 125 -14.24 9.65 -8.91
CA ALA A 125 -13.03 10.44 -9.10
C ALA A 125 -11.80 9.78 -8.45
N ILE A 126 -11.93 9.24 -7.22
CA ILE A 126 -10.82 8.53 -6.59
C ILE A 126 -10.46 7.23 -7.34
N PHE A 127 -11.47 6.53 -7.87
CA PHE A 127 -11.24 5.35 -8.68
C PHE A 127 -10.38 5.63 -9.91
N LEU A 128 -10.79 6.61 -10.72
CA LEU A 128 -10.02 7.01 -11.91
C LEU A 128 -8.63 7.54 -11.53
N PHE A 129 -8.57 8.34 -10.47
CA PHE A 129 -7.31 8.88 -9.97
C PHE A 129 -6.33 7.77 -9.58
N VAL A 130 -6.76 6.76 -8.84
CA VAL A 130 -5.89 5.64 -8.39
C VAL A 130 -5.34 4.87 -9.58
N ILE A 131 -6.18 4.59 -10.60
CA ILE A 131 -5.71 3.92 -11.81
C ILE A 131 -4.59 4.74 -12.47
N LEU A 132 -4.85 6.00 -12.81
CA LEU A 132 -3.88 6.87 -13.47
C LEU A 132 -2.62 7.08 -12.63
N TRP A 133 -2.79 7.30 -11.31
CA TRP A 133 -1.69 7.50 -10.37
C TRP A 133 -0.79 6.28 -10.28
N SER A 134 -1.35 5.07 -10.32
CA SER A 134 -0.56 3.84 -10.29
C SER A 134 0.39 3.76 -11.50
N PHE A 135 -0.09 4.09 -12.70
CA PHE A 135 0.73 4.09 -13.92
C PHE A 135 1.76 5.22 -13.98
N VAL A 136 1.39 6.41 -13.52
CA VAL A 136 2.23 7.61 -13.69
C VAL A 136 3.22 7.79 -12.53
N VAL A 137 2.85 7.31 -11.32
CA VAL A 137 3.65 7.55 -10.11
C VAL A 137 4.14 6.24 -9.51
N TYR A 138 3.25 5.31 -9.18
CA TYR A 138 3.63 4.16 -8.36
C TYR A 138 4.56 3.19 -9.11
N TYR A 139 4.17 2.72 -10.29
CA TYR A 139 4.98 1.74 -11.03
C TYR A 139 6.33 2.29 -11.47
N PRO A 140 6.43 3.53 -12.00
CA PRO A 140 7.73 4.12 -12.28
C PRO A 140 8.61 4.28 -11.04
N LEU A 141 8.07 4.76 -9.92
CA LEU A 141 8.86 4.88 -8.69
C LEU A 141 9.32 3.52 -8.16
N ALA A 142 8.45 2.50 -8.20
CA ALA A 142 8.81 1.15 -7.79
C ALA A 142 9.91 0.57 -8.67
N HIS A 143 9.94 0.90 -9.96
CA HIS A 143 10.99 0.49 -10.88
C HIS A 143 12.31 1.23 -10.64
N MET A 144 12.26 2.57 -10.50
CA MET A 144 13.46 3.41 -10.36
C MET A 144 14.17 3.25 -9.01
N ILE A 145 13.38 3.09 -7.94
CA ILE A 145 13.91 3.23 -6.58
C ILE A 145 13.34 2.10 -5.72
N PHE A 146 13.71 0.91 -5.87
CA PHE A 146 13.20 -0.19 -5.03
C PHE A 146 13.54 0.02 -3.53
N ALA A 147 12.92 1.05 -2.92
CA ALA A 147 13.07 1.43 -1.52
C ALA A 147 11.72 1.82 -0.91
N GLY A 148 11.21 1.01 0.01
CA GLY A 148 9.87 1.13 0.59
C GLY A 148 9.48 2.53 1.09
N GLY A 149 10.41 3.25 1.75
CA GLY A 149 10.15 4.60 2.24
C GLY A 149 9.82 5.61 1.13
N ASN A 150 10.54 5.57 0.02
CA ASN A 150 10.31 6.46 -1.12
C ASN A 150 9.06 6.08 -1.91
N VAL A 151 8.94 4.81 -2.27
CA VAL A 151 7.86 4.30 -3.12
C VAL A 151 6.51 4.41 -2.43
N ILE A 152 6.44 4.18 -1.13
CA ILE A 152 5.18 4.11 -0.38
C ILE A 152 4.89 5.43 0.33
N HIS A 153 5.76 5.86 1.23
CA HIS A 153 5.44 6.97 2.14
C HIS A 153 5.64 8.34 1.51
N ILE A 154 6.75 8.56 0.79
CA ILE A 154 6.97 9.86 0.12
C ILE A 154 5.96 10.03 -1.01
N SER A 155 5.75 9.03 -1.86
CA SER A 155 4.81 9.12 -2.98
C SER A 155 3.38 9.40 -2.51
N SER A 156 2.88 8.65 -1.51
CA SER A 156 1.54 8.87 -0.98
C SER A 156 1.42 10.18 -0.19
N GLY A 157 2.43 10.54 0.60
CA GLY A 157 2.45 11.78 1.38
C GLY A 157 2.43 13.03 0.50
N VAL A 158 3.32 13.11 -0.49
CA VAL A 158 3.39 14.23 -1.44
C VAL A 158 2.11 14.31 -2.27
N SER A 159 1.62 13.18 -2.79
CA SER A 159 0.37 13.14 -3.56
C SER A 159 -0.83 13.53 -2.71
N GLY A 160 -0.91 13.08 -1.45
CA GLY A 160 -1.96 13.45 -0.52
C GLY A 160 -1.95 14.95 -0.19
N LEU A 161 -0.77 15.54 0.01
CA LEU A 161 -0.59 16.97 0.19
C LEU A 161 -1.04 17.75 -1.05
N THR A 162 -0.55 17.36 -2.22
CA THR A 162 -0.91 17.99 -3.51
C THR A 162 -2.42 17.94 -3.75
N LEU A 163 -3.05 16.77 -3.58
CA LEU A 163 -4.51 16.64 -3.69
C LEU A 163 -5.24 17.54 -2.69
N SER A 164 -4.75 17.62 -1.47
CA SER A 164 -5.35 18.46 -0.43
C SER A 164 -5.31 19.95 -0.79
N LEU A 165 -4.23 20.41 -1.39
CA LEU A 165 -4.06 21.78 -1.87
C LEU A 165 -4.96 22.07 -3.08
N LEU A 166 -4.96 21.18 -4.07
CA LEU A 166 -5.73 21.37 -5.32
C LEU A 166 -7.25 21.31 -5.09
N ILE A 167 -7.73 20.38 -4.27
CA ILE A 167 -9.16 20.24 -3.96
C ILE A 167 -9.64 21.38 -3.03
N GLY A 168 -8.73 21.96 -2.25
CA GLY A 168 -9.03 23.06 -1.36
C GLY A 168 -9.75 22.66 -0.06
N LYS A 169 -10.33 23.64 0.61
CA LYS A 169 -10.95 23.50 1.92
C LYS A 169 -12.24 22.66 1.87
N ARG A 170 -12.48 21.87 2.92
CA ARG A 170 -13.74 21.12 3.09
C ARG A 170 -14.93 22.11 3.22
N ARG A 171 -16.10 21.70 2.70
CA ARG A 171 -17.33 22.49 2.87
C ARG A 171 -17.63 22.73 4.35
N GLY A 172 -17.82 24.00 4.73
CA GLY A 172 -18.03 24.42 6.13
C GLY A 172 -16.75 24.47 6.97
N TYR A 173 -15.57 24.51 6.35
CA TYR A 173 -14.31 24.74 7.05
C TYR A 173 -14.39 26.05 7.85
N SER A 174 -13.96 26.05 9.11
CA SER A 174 -14.08 27.12 10.11
C SER A 174 -15.49 27.44 10.63
N HIS A 175 -16.56 26.99 9.98
CA HIS A 175 -17.94 27.28 10.40
C HIS A 175 -18.65 26.08 11.05
N VAL A 176 -18.11 24.88 10.91
CA VAL A 176 -18.70 23.64 11.43
C VAL A 176 -17.68 22.92 12.28
N ASN A 177 -18.09 22.52 13.49
CA ASN A 177 -17.25 21.69 14.34
C ASN A 177 -17.15 20.26 13.76
N TYR A 178 -15.94 19.86 13.36
CA TYR A 178 -15.65 18.55 12.81
C TYR A 178 -15.35 17.57 13.95
N ARG A 179 -16.38 16.95 14.52
CA ARG A 179 -16.18 15.90 15.52
C ARG A 179 -15.87 14.57 14.83
N THR A 180 -14.88 13.85 15.35
CA THR A 180 -14.57 12.47 14.97
C THR A 180 -15.79 11.58 15.24
N HIS A 181 -16.02 10.60 14.35
CA HIS A 181 -17.20 9.75 14.45
C HIS A 181 -17.06 8.72 15.58
N ASN A 182 -15.94 8.01 15.62
CA ASN A 182 -15.81 6.83 16.48
C ASN A 182 -14.34 6.60 16.87
N ILE A 183 -13.98 7.03 18.07
CA ILE A 183 -12.62 6.84 18.59
C ILE A 183 -12.26 5.36 18.79
N PRO A 184 -13.15 4.46 19.26
CA PRO A 184 -12.87 3.03 19.24
C PRO A 184 -12.43 2.47 17.88
N PHE A 185 -13.03 2.93 16.77
CA PHE A 185 -12.59 2.54 15.42
C PHE A 185 -11.19 3.06 15.09
N VAL A 186 -10.86 4.28 15.54
CA VAL A 186 -9.52 4.85 15.35
C VAL A 186 -8.49 3.99 16.09
N LEU A 187 -8.76 3.65 17.34
CA LEU A 187 -7.87 2.82 18.17
C LEU A 187 -7.72 1.41 17.59
N LEU A 188 -8.82 0.79 17.18
CA LEU A 188 -8.80 -0.52 16.52
C LEU A 188 -7.96 -0.46 15.23
N GLY A 189 -8.22 0.53 14.38
CA GLY A 189 -7.47 0.72 13.14
C GLY A 189 -5.98 0.95 13.39
N ALA A 190 -5.64 1.80 14.37
CA ALA A 190 -4.25 2.06 14.76
C ALA A 190 -3.54 0.79 15.27
N GLY A 191 -4.19 0.03 16.15
CA GLY A 191 -3.64 -1.22 16.68
C GLY A 191 -3.41 -2.29 15.60
N LEU A 192 -4.36 -2.44 14.68
CA LEU A 192 -4.21 -3.37 13.54
C LEU A 192 -3.15 -2.88 12.54
N LEU A 193 -3.02 -1.58 12.31
CA LEU A 193 -1.92 -1.01 11.52
C LEU A 193 -0.58 -1.30 12.17
N TRP A 194 -0.44 -1.07 13.47
CA TRP A 194 0.78 -1.38 14.21
C TRP A 194 1.14 -2.86 14.12
N PHE A 195 0.16 -3.74 14.32
CA PHE A 195 0.37 -5.19 14.18
C PHE A 195 0.83 -5.56 12.76
N GLY A 196 0.22 -5.01 11.71
CA GLY A 196 0.61 -5.23 10.32
C GLY A 196 2.01 -4.68 10.00
N TRP A 197 2.45 -3.65 10.73
CA TRP A 197 3.76 -3.02 10.53
C TRP A 197 4.95 -3.94 10.84
N PHE A 198 4.76 -4.92 11.69
CA PHE A 198 5.76 -5.97 11.88
C PHE A 198 6.04 -6.73 10.57
N GLY A 199 5.00 -7.11 9.85
CA GLY A 199 5.13 -7.72 8.51
C GLY A 199 5.66 -6.73 7.47
N PHE A 200 5.26 -5.47 7.56
CA PHE A 200 5.71 -4.42 6.65
C PHE A 200 7.24 -4.21 6.71
N ASN A 201 7.78 -3.98 7.89
CA ASN A 201 9.20 -3.68 8.06
C ASN A 201 10.06 -4.94 8.09
N ALA A 202 9.74 -5.93 8.93
CA ALA A 202 10.53 -7.14 9.01
C ALA A 202 10.43 -7.99 7.74
N GLY A 203 9.24 -8.08 7.13
CA GLY A 203 9.04 -8.79 5.86
C GLY A 203 9.81 -8.20 4.68
N SER A 204 10.13 -6.91 4.72
CA SER A 204 10.93 -6.25 3.68
C SER A 204 12.40 -6.70 3.63
N ALA A 205 12.87 -7.45 4.64
CA ALA A 205 14.14 -8.17 4.56
C ALA A 205 14.08 -9.34 3.56
N LEU A 206 12.89 -9.82 3.19
CA LEU A 206 12.63 -10.95 2.28
C LEU A 206 13.29 -12.27 2.73
N ALA A 207 13.75 -12.31 3.97
CA ALA A 207 14.39 -13.46 4.62
C ALA A 207 14.13 -13.41 6.14
N ALA A 208 14.08 -14.57 6.78
CA ALA A 208 13.99 -14.71 8.23
C ALA A 208 15.39 -14.63 8.87
N ASP A 209 16.02 -13.47 8.76
CA ASP A 209 17.40 -13.23 9.17
C ASP A 209 17.52 -12.17 10.28
N ASN A 210 18.75 -11.81 10.63
CA ASN A 210 19.03 -10.79 11.66
C ASN A 210 18.49 -9.41 11.28
N VAL A 211 18.40 -9.07 9.99
CA VAL A 211 17.83 -7.80 9.53
C VAL A 211 16.34 -7.75 9.84
N ALA A 212 15.63 -8.86 9.56
CA ALA A 212 14.21 -8.99 9.89
C ALA A 212 13.96 -8.89 11.41
N VAL A 213 14.79 -9.57 12.22
CA VAL A 213 14.66 -9.52 13.68
C VAL A 213 14.92 -8.12 14.22
N HIS A 214 15.95 -7.44 13.71
CA HIS A 214 16.25 -6.06 14.11
C HIS A 214 15.12 -5.10 13.71
N ALA A 215 14.60 -5.22 12.48
CA ALA A 215 13.46 -4.43 12.02
C ALA A 215 12.20 -4.67 12.84
N PHE A 216 11.95 -5.92 13.25
CA PHE A 216 10.82 -6.26 14.13
C PHE A 216 10.94 -5.55 15.48
N LEU A 217 12.11 -5.63 16.14
CA LEU A 217 12.35 -5.00 17.44
C LEU A 217 12.22 -3.46 17.34
N THR A 218 12.86 -2.85 16.34
CA THR A 218 12.81 -1.39 16.16
C THR A 218 11.39 -0.91 15.86
N THR A 219 10.62 -1.65 15.07
CA THR A 219 9.20 -1.34 14.81
C THR A 219 8.40 -1.26 16.10
N ASN A 220 8.66 -2.15 17.06
CA ASN A 220 7.95 -2.14 18.34
C ASN A 220 8.39 -1.01 19.26
N THR A 221 9.68 -0.67 19.27
CA THR A 221 10.25 0.28 20.24
C THR A 221 10.13 1.75 19.82
N THR A 222 9.84 2.01 18.54
CA THR A 222 9.73 3.38 17.98
C THR A 222 8.31 3.77 17.58
N ALA A 223 7.32 2.89 17.77
CA ALA A 223 5.92 3.11 17.41
C ALA A 223 5.11 3.91 18.46
#